data_206a52530205a486b15f7abd991367fb
#
_entry.id   206a52530205a486b15f7abd991367fb
#
_cell.length_a   1.000
_cell.length_b   1.000
_cell.length_c   1.000
_cell.angle_alpha   90.00
_cell.angle_beta   90.00
_cell.angle_gamma   90.00
#
_symmetry.space_group_name_H-M   'P 1'
#
loop_
_entity.id
_entity.type
_entity.pdbx_description
1 polymer ?
#
loop_
_entity_poly.entity_id
_entity_poly.type
_entity_poly.pdbx_seq_one_letter_code
_entity_poly.pdbx_strand_id
1 'polypeptide(L)'
;SQSSKLYGVDIHPAASIGVGVMLDHATGIVIGETSVIEDDVSIFQGVTLGGTGKVTGDRHPKVRKGVLISAGAKILGNVEIGQGAKVAAGSVVLDNVEMNTTVAGVPAVAVGKPSSDAPAITVDHTIEE
;
A
#
# COMPACT_ATOMS: atom_id res chain seq x y z
N SER A 1 2.69 -11.52 -21.87
CA SER A 1 2.94 -10.17 -22.07
C SER A 1 4.11 -9.70 -21.28
N GLN A 2 4.52 -8.58 -21.52
CA GLN A 2 5.59 -8.06 -20.80
C GLN A 2 5.11 -7.26 -19.66
N SER A 3 5.84 -7.27 -18.61
CA SER A 3 5.60 -6.35 -17.55
C SER A 3 5.80 -4.94 -18.08
N SER A 4 5.17 -4.00 -17.43
CA SER A 4 5.34 -2.61 -17.77
C SER A 4 6.55 -2.07 -17.03
N LYS A 5 7.64 -1.94 -17.75
CA LYS A 5 8.86 -1.40 -17.16
C LYS A 5 9.17 -0.01 -17.65
N LEU A 6 8.23 0.63 -18.32
CA LEU A 6 8.45 1.99 -18.77
C LEU A 6 8.56 2.90 -17.56
N TYR A 7 9.54 3.76 -17.58
CA TYR A 7 9.69 4.79 -16.55
C TYR A 7 9.91 4.22 -15.16
N GLY A 8 10.50 3.02 -15.06
CA GLY A 8 10.82 2.47 -13.76
C GLY A 8 9.68 1.80 -13.03
N VAL A 9 8.58 1.52 -13.71
CA VAL A 9 7.47 0.77 -13.13
C VAL A 9 7.59 -0.68 -13.56
N ASP A 10 7.50 -1.59 -12.61
CA ASP A 10 7.57 -3.01 -12.88
C ASP A 10 6.32 -3.69 -12.33
N ILE A 11 5.35 -3.89 -13.19
CA ILE A 11 4.07 -4.50 -12.81
C ILE A 11 3.98 -5.86 -13.48
N HIS A 12 3.87 -6.89 -12.68
CA HIS A 12 3.73 -8.24 -13.21
C HIS A 12 2.43 -8.34 -14.01
N PRO A 13 2.46 -8.92 -15.21
CA PRO A 13 1.23 -8.96 -16.04
C PRO A 13 0.07 -9.72 -15.43
N ALA A 14 0.31 -10.59 -14.48
CA ALA A 14 -0.78 -11.31 -13.80
C ALA A 14 -1.40 -10.52 -12.66
N ALA A 15 -0.83 -9.41 -12.26
CA ALA A 15 -1.40 -8.59 -11.19
C ALA A 15 -2.75 -8.03 -11.62
N SER A 16 -3.68 -7.97 -10.67
CA SER A 16 -5.03 -7.46 -10.93
C SER A 16 -5.10 -6.01 -10.49
N ILE A 17 -5.43 -5.12 -11.42
CA ILE A 17 -5.47 -3.69 -11.14
C ILE A 17 -6.81 -3.13 -11.57
N GLY A 18 -7.51 -2.48 -10.66
CA GLY A 18 -8.82 -1.90 -10.90
C GLY A 18 -8.77 -0.62 -11.72
N VAL A 19 -9.88 0.09 -11.72
CA VAL A 19 -9.99 1.35 -12.46
C VAL A 19 -9.71 2.51 -11.53
N GLY A 20 -9.26 3.62 -12.11
CA GLY A 20 -8.97 4.82 -11.31
C GLY A 20 -7.73 4.72 -10.45
N VAL A 21 -6.88 3.71 -10.68
CA VAL A 21 -5.64 3.57 -9.94
C VAL A 21 -4.65 4.61 -10.41
N MET A 22 -4.08 5.36 -9.47
CA MET A 22 -3.12 6.40 -9.80
C MET A 22 -1.72 5.98 -9.35
N LEU A 23 -0.77 6.03 -10.29
CA LEU A 23 0.64 5.77 -9.99
C LEU A 23 1.38 7.09 -10.13
N ASP A 24 1.53 7.78 -9.00
CA ASP A 24 2.08 9.14 -9.02
C ASP A 24 3.58 9.09 -8.87
N HIS A 25 4.29 9.80 -9.75
CA HIS A 25 5.75 9.77 -9.79
C HIS A 25 6.26 8.32 -9.81
N ALA A 26 5.79 7.54 -10.74
CA ALA A 26 5.80 6.08 -10.67
C ALA A 26 7.17 5.41 -10.73
N THR A 27 8.24 6.11 -10.47
CA THR A 27 9.59 5.55 -10.52
C THR A 27 9.77 4.54 -9.37
N GLY A 28 10.30 3.38 -9.71
CA GLY A 28 10.64 2.38 -8.71
C GLY A 28 9.46 1.62 -8.11
N ILE A 29 8.28 1.72 -8.69
CA ILE A 29 7.14 0.93 -8.23
C ILE A 29 7.29 -0.50 -8.71
N VAL A 30 7.10 -1.45 -7.79
CA VAL A 30 7.15 -2.87 -8.11
C VAL A 30 5.87 -3.52 -7.60
N ILE A 31 5.15 -4.20 -8.46
CA ILE A 31 3.89 -4.87 -8.12
C ILE A 31 3.99 -6.33 -8.52
N GLY A 32 3.94 -7.20 -7.54
CA GLY A 32 4.17 -8.63 -7.74
C GLY A 32 2.98 -9.37 -8.34
N GLU A 33 3.22 -10.61 -8.67
CA GLU A 33 2.36 -11.42 -9.51
C GLU A 33 0.94 -11.60 -8.99
N THR A 34 0.79 -11.87 -7.70
CA THR A 34 -0.54 -12.19 -7.15
C THR A 34 -1.16 -10.99 -6.45
N SER A 35 -0.60 -9.80 -6.66
CA SER A 35 -1.15 -8.57 -6.08
C SER A 35 -2.51 -8.25 -6.66
N VAL A 36 -3.39 -7.72 -5.82
CA VAL A 36 -4.68 -7.20 -6.23
C VAL A 36 -4.76 -5.76 -5.78
N ILE A 37 -5.05 -4.87 -6.71
CA ILE A 37 -5.21 -3.44 -6.42
C ILE A 37 -6.60 -3.08 -6.90
N GLU A 38 -7.46 -2.72 -5.97
CA GLU A 38 -8.83 -2.38 -6.29
C GLU A 38 -8.94 -0.95 -6.80
N ASP A 39 -10.15 -0.47 -7.01
CA ASP A 39 -10.38 0.81 -7.66
C ASP A 39 -9.91 1.98 -6.80
N ASP A 40 -9.51 3.06 -7.46
CA ASP A 40 -9.24 4.35 -6.83
C ASP A 40 -8.10 4.31 -5.81
N VAL A 41 -7.18 3.37 -5.95
CA VAL A 41 -5.98 3.30 -5.11
C VAL A 41 -4.93 4.26 -5.66
N SER A 42 -4.23 4.94 -4.76
CA SER A 42 -3.13 5.83 -5.13
C SER A 42 -1.81 5.26 -4.61
N ILE A 43 -0.83 5.15 -5.50
CA ILE A 43 0.47 4.57 -5.18
C ILE A 43 1.56 5.53 -5.64
N PHE A 44 2.48 5.84 -4.73
CA PHE A 44 3.55 6.79 -5.01
C PHE A 44 4.86 6.08 -5.34
N GLN A 45 5.87 6.85 -5.69
CA GLN A 45 7.15 6.29 -6.14
C GLN A 45 7.77 5.37 -5.09
N GLY A 46 8.52 4.39 -5.56
CA GLY A 46 9.30 3.51 -4.72
C GLY A 46 8.50 2.50 -3.90
N VAL A 47 7.20 2.38 -4.16
CA VAL A 47 6.37 1.42 -3.44
C VAL A 47 6.60 0.02 -3.99
N THR A 48 6.68 -0.96 -3.08
CA THR A 48 6.79 -2.36 -3.46
C THR A 48 5.64 -3.14 -2.86
N LEU A 49 4.91 -3.86 -3.70
CA LEU A 49 3.98 -4.89 -3.26
C LEU A 49 4.65 -6.21 -3.53
N GLY A 50 5.28 -6.77 -2.51
CA GLY A 50 6.13 -7.93 -2.66
C GLY A 50 5.59 -9.16 -1.95
N GLY A 51 6.15 -10.31 -2.32
CA GLY A 51 5.86 -11.56 -1.64
C GLY A 51 6.90 -11.84 -0.58
N THR A 52 6.58 -12.76 0.31
CA THR A 52 7.57 -13.29 1.23
C THR A 52 8.23 -14.48 0.55
N GLY A 53 9.53 -14.56 0.59
CA GLY A 53 10.32 -15.33 -0.33
C GLY A 53 10.07 -16.80 -0.43
N LYS A 54 9.51 -17.45 0.59
CA LYS A 54 9.42 -18.91 0.56
C LYS A 54 8.05 -19.43 0.23
N VAL A 55 7.07 -18.56 0.08
CA VAL A 55 5.70 -18.98 -0.18
C VAL A 55 5.47 -18.99 -1.67
N THR A 56 4.80 -20.02 -2.17
CA THR A 56 4.34 -20.05 -3.56
C THR A 56 2.86 -19.79 -3.59
N GLY A 57 2.31 -19.57 -4.78
CA GLY A 57 0.90 -19.28 -4.93
C GLY A 57 0.57 -17.86 -4.55
N ASP A 58 -0.50 -17.69 -3.81
CA ASP A 58 -1.01 -16.37 -3.47
C ASP A 58 -0.19 -15.76 -2.34
N ARG A 59 0.72 -14.87 -2.69
CA ARG A 59 1.71 -14.39 -1.74
C ARG A 59 1.93 -12.89 -1.78
N HIS A 60 1.09 -12.14 -2.47
CA HIS A 60 1.25 -10.69 -2.61
C HIS A 60 0.08 -9.94 -2.00
N PRO A 61 0.25 -8.65 -1.72
CA PRO A 61 -0.78 -7.89 -1.02
C PRO A 61 -2.08 -7.72 -1.78
N LYS A 62 -3.16 -7.57 -1.02
CA LYS A 62 -4.48 -7.25 -1.54
C LYS A 62 -4.84 -5.85 -1.04
N VAL A 63 -4.82 -4.89 -1.95
CA VAL A 63 -5.02 -3.47 -1.62
C VAL A 63 -6.44 -3.10 -2.00
N ARG A 64 -7.24 -2.73 -1.01
CA ARG A 64 -8.65 -2.49 -1.23
C ARG A 64 -8.90 -1.08 -1.72
N LYS A 65 -10.15 -0.81 -2.07
CA LYS A 65 -10.57 0.41 -2.73
C LYS A 65 -10.16 1.65 -1.93
N GLY A 66 -9.67 2.66 -2.63
CA GLY A 66 -9.41 3.98 -2.04
C GLY A 66 -8.21 4.06 -1.12
N VAL A 67 -7.37 3.02 -1.07
CA VAL A 67 -6.17 3.03 -0.24
C VAL A 67 -5.14 3.98 -0.83
N LEU A 68 -4.38 4.63 0.05
CA LEU A 68 -3.27 5.48 -0.35
C LEU A 68 -1.98 4.90 0.19
N ILE A 69 -1.02 4.65 -0.69
CA ILE A 69 0.28 4.10 -0.31
C ILE A 69 1.35 5.12 -0.64
N SER A 70 1.96 5.68 0.39
CA SER A 70 2.90 6.79 0.23
C SER A 70 4.27 6.30 -0.22
N ALA A 71 5.10 7.24 -0.62
CA ALA A 71 6.38 6.96 -1.27
C ALA A 71 7.26 6.04 -0.43
N GLY A 72 7.88 5.09 -1.10
CA GLY A 72 8.87 4.21 -0.49
C GLY A 72 8.32 3.13 0.42
N ALA A 73 7.01 3.02 0.58
CA ALA A 73 6.44 2.00 1.45
C ALA A 73 6.63 0.61 0.84
N LYS A 74 6.82 -0.38 1.70
CA LYS A 74 6.94 -1.77 1.29
C LYS A 74 5.84 -2.55 1.96
N ILE A 75 5.03 -3.25 1.19
CA ILE A 75 3.96 -4.09 1.70
C ILE A 75 4.28 -5.51 1.27
N LEU A 76 4.48 -6.37 2.24
CA LEU A 76 5.08 -7.69 1.98
C LEU A 76 4.18 -8.81 2.45
N GLY A 77 3.95 -9.76 1.56
CA GLY A 77 3.18 -10.96 1.86
C GLY A 77 1.73 -10.82 1.48
N ASN A 78 1.00 -11.91 1.64
CA ASN A 78 -0.43 -11.91 1.33
C ASN A 78 -1.19 -11.25 2.48
N VAL A 79 -1.09 -9.93 2.55
CA VAL A 79 -1.77 -9.14 3.57
C VAL A 79 -2.84 -8.30 2.92
N GLU A 80 -3.86 -7.97 3.68
CA GLU A 80 -4.96 -7.15 3.20
C GLU A 80 -4.83 -5.74 3.75
N ILE A 81 -4.86 -4.76 2.86
CA ILE A 81 -4.88 -3.34 3.24
C ILE A 81 -6.32 -2.87 3.06
N GLY A 82 -7.01 -2.64 4.15
CA GLY A 82 -8.44 -2.39 4.15
C GLY A 82 -8.84 -1.12 3.43
N GLN A 83 -10.08 -1.08 2.99
CA GLN A 83 -10.61 0.03 2.22
C GLN A 83 -10.36 1.37 2.92
N GLY A 84 -9.87 2.34 2.19
CA GLY A 84 -9.65 3.69 2.70
C GLY A 84 -8.46 3.83 3.65
N ALA A 85 -7.69 2.77 3.85
CA ALA A 85 -6.52 2.84 4.72
C ALA A 85 -5.41 3.66 4.07
N LYS A 86 -4.48 4.12 4.88
CA LYS A 86 -3.34 4.89 4.42
C LYS A 86 -2.06 4.28 4.97
N VAL A 87 -1.06 4.18 4.11
CA VAL A 87 0.25 3.67 4.50
C VAL A 87 1.25 4.82 4.36
N ALA A 88 1.87 5.19 5.46
CA ALA A 88 2.78 6.34 5.48
C ALA A 88 4.06 6.04 4.72
N ALA A 89 4.74 7.10 4.30
CA ALA A 89 5.97 6.98 3.52
C ALA A 89 7.02 6.17 4.27
N GLY A 90 7.71 5.32 3.53
CA GLY A 90 8.82 4.52 4.07
C GLY A 90 8.39 3.40 5.02
N SER A 91 7.12 3.17 5.19
CA SER A 91 6.64 2.12 6.11
C SER A 91 6.89 0.73 5.54
N VAL A 92 7.04 -0.24 6.42
CA VAL A 92 7.12 -1.66 6.02
C VAL A 92 5.95 -2.38 6.66
N VAL A 93 4.99 -2.78 5.84
CA VAL A 93 3.75 -3.41 6.30
C VAL A 93 3.88 -4.91 6.17
N LEU A 94 3.74 -5.60 7.27
CA LEU A 94 3.89 -7.06 7.34
C LEU A 94 2.60 -7.76 7.76
N ASP A 95 1.59 -7.01 8.15
CA ASP A 95 0.33 -7.57 8.64
C ASP A 95 -0.84 -6.84 8.02
N ASN A 96 -2.03 -7.40 8.17
CA ASN A 96 -3.24 -6.78 7.66
C ASN A 96 -3.46 -5.40 8.29
N VAL A 97 -4.04 -4.51 7.50
CA VAL A 97 -4.37 -3.16 7.95
C VAL A 97 -5.90 -3.02 7.88
N GLU A 98 -6.50 -2.60 8.96
CA GLU A 98 -7.95 -2.42 9.00
C GLU A 98 -8.37 -1.26 8.11
N MET A 99 -9.62 -1.29 7.67
CA MET A 99 -10.14 -0.22 6.85
C MET A 99 -10.04 1.11 7.58
N ASN A 100 -9.86 2.17 6.82
CA ASN A 100 -9.84 3.55 7.30
C ASN A 100 -8.80 3.78 8.41
N THR A 101 -7.73 3.01 8.41
CA THR A 101 -6.67 3.14 9.41
C THR A 101 -5.39 3.62 8.74
N THR A 102 -4.67 4.49 9.42
CA THR A 102 -3.35 4.91 8.97
C THR A 102 -2.30 4.13 9.73
N VAL A 103 -1.35 3.55 8.98
CA VAL A 103 -0.22 2.84 9.59
C VAL A 103 1.07 3.50 9.19
N ALA A 104 2.07 3.40 10.06
CA ALA A 104 3.38 3.99 9.81
C ALA A 104 4.46 3.23 10.56
N GLY A 105 5.66 3.28 10.03
CA GLY A 105 6.85 2.77 10.70
C GLY A 105 7.35 1.45 10.15
N VAL A 106 8.38 0.92 10.78
CA VAL A 106 9.03 -0.33 10.41
C VAL A 106 9.20 -1.17 11.68
N PRO A 107 8.38 -2.20 11.89
CA PRO A 107 7.20 -2.56 11.13
C PRO A 107 6.07 -1.54 11.35
N ALA A 108 5.20 -1.43 10.37
CA ALA A 108 4.14 -0.44 10.44
C ALA A 108 3.10 -0.83 11.48
N VAL A 109 2.65 0.17 12.22
CA VAL A 109 1.61 0.01 13.23
C VAL A 109 0.59 1.11 13.05
N ALA A 110 -0.60 0.90 13.58
CA ALA A 110 -1.67 1.89 13.48
C ALA A 110 -1.29 3.14 14.25
N VAL A 111 -1.37 4.28 13.59
CA VAL A 111 -1.04 5.56 14.22
C VAL A 111 -2.23 6.50 14.24
N GLY A 112 -3.33 6.11 13.61
CA GLY A 112 -4.53 6.93 13.65
C GLY A 112 -5.65 6.26 12.92
N LYS A 113 -6.88 6.63 13.31
CA LYS A 113 -8.08 6.21 12.60
C LYS A 113 -8.80 7.46 12.17
N PRO A 114 -9.31 7.48 10.98
CA PRO A 114 -9.93 8.70 10.49
C PRO A 114 -11.20 8.97 11.19
N SER A 115 -11.77 8.39 11.91
CA SER A 115 -12.99 8.84 12.37
C SER A 115 -13.06 9.20 13.74
N SER A 116 -13.29 9.38 14.02
CA SER A 116 -13.37 9.60 14.91
C SER A 116 -13.13 10.16 15.74
N ASP A 117 -13.13 10.28 15.98
CA ASP A 117 -12.87 10.82 16.61
C ASP A 117 -12.09 11.48 16.76
N ALA A 118 -12.02 11.71 16.56
CA ALA A 118 -11.35 12.28 16.54
C ALA A 118 -10.71 12.85 16.98
N PRO A 119 -10.47 13.16 17.29
CA PRO A 119 -9.72 13.81 17.49
C PRO A 119 -8.84 13.97 17.42
N ALA A 120 -8.82 13.75 17.43
CA ALA A 120 -7.96 14.01 17.28
C ALA A 120 -7.24 14.30 17.13
N ILE A 121 -7.49 14.29 16.91
CA ILE A 121 -6.79 14.57 16.58
C ILE A 121 -6.13 14.87 16.89
N THR A 122 -6.34 14.93 17.16
CA THR A 122 -5.57 15.25 17.32
C THR A 122 -4.72 15.15 17.51
N VAL A 123 -4.77 15.14 17.41
CA VAL A 123 -3.81 15.28 17.38
C VAL A 123 -3.04 15.33 17.30
N ASP A 124 -3.26 15.47 17.06
CA ASP A 124 -2.49 15.72 16.71
C ASP A 124 -1.71 15.95 16.97
N HIS A 125 -1.95 16.19 17.08
CA HIS A 125 -1.07 16.60 17.09
C HIS A 125 -0.24 16.36 17.53
N THR A 126 -0.41 16.32 17.59
CA THR A 126 0.48 16.09 17.96
C THR A 126 1.25 15.75 17.73
N ILE A 127 1.17 15.67 17.25
CA ILE A 127 2.01 15.47 16.86
C ILE A 127 2.62 15.84 16.62
N GLU A 128 2.43 16.20 16.58
CA GLU A 128 3.10 16.62 16.21
C GLU A 128 3.82 16.74 16.36
N GLU A 129 3.70 16.72 16.40
CA GLU A 129 4.57 16.91 16.45
C GLU A 129 5.14 16.75 16.52
#